data_c18ea42eaeffd4072b3e6fc6958fca24
#
_entry.id   c18ea42eaeffd4072b3e6fc6958fca24
#
_cell.length_a   1.000
_cell.length_b   1.000
_cell.length_c   1.000
_cell.angle_alpha   90.00
_cell.angle_beta   90.00
_cell.angle_gamma   90.00
#
_symmetry.space_group_name_H-M   'P 1'
#
loop_
_entity.id
_entity.type
_entity.pdbx_description
1 polymer ?
#
loop_
_entity_poly.entity_id
_entity_poly.type
_entity_poly.pdbx_seq_one_letter_code
_entity_poly.pdbx_strand_id
1 'polypeptide(L)'
;MGQKLVLLVNLGSPEQLSVAAIRKFLRSFLSDQRVVGLPRLLWYPILYGIILPLRSKKLLHKYQQIWLENDCAPLIHYTKEQARLLQEHLRTTDDTARVGYAFCYGAEDIKAQLVKYSAEQAISELVVVPLYPQYSSSTTAAVFDQISHYYQKSYSVPKIKFINSFADHSLYIQALANQVREHWASNGRGDRLVVSFHSLPVKLVENGDSYVEECKLTYQLLCQALELEPEVEAKLCFQSKFGRAEWVGPATDATLNVLAMAEIATVDVICPGFVSDCLETLEEIAIQNRELYISRGGRELRYIPCLNASSELTIVLNKIIQEG
;
A
#
# COMPACT_ATOMS: atom_id res chain seq x y z
N MET A 1 31.87 14.68 4.08
CA MET A 1 31.40 13.51 3.30
C MET A 1 29.91 13.57 3.22
N GLY A 2 29.29 13.13 2.10
CA GLY A 2 27.84 13.08 1.98
C GLY A 2 27.26 11.91 2.78
N GLN A 3 25.95 12.01 3.13
CA GLN A 3 25.24 10.96 3.86
C GLN A 3 24.63 9.92 2.90
N LYS A 4 24.45 8.69 3.38
CA LYS A 4 23.54 7.71 2.79
C LYS A 4 22.14 7.96 3.33
N LEU A 5 21.18 8.20 2.44
CA LEU A 5 19.77 8.37 2.77
C LEU A 5 18.97 7.16 2.30
N VAL A 6 18.31 6.47 3.22
CA VAL A 6 17.27 5.48 2.92
C VAL A 6 15.92 6.20 2.97
N LEU A 7 15.22 6.27 1.86
CA LEU A 7 13.94 6.96 1.73
C LEU A 7 12.80 5.94 1.55
N LEU A 8 12.00 5.75 2.60
CA LEU A 8 10.76 4.98 2.53
C LEU A 8 9.69 5.82 1.85
N VAL A 9 9.06 5.30 0.81
CA VAL A 9 8.06 6.05 0.04
C VAL A 9 6.73 5.31 0.02
N ASN A 10 5.66 5.99 0.47
CA ASN A 10 4.29 5.47 0.43
C ASN A 10 3.38 6.42 -0.37
N LEU A 11 2.13 6.02 -0.60
CA LEU A 11 1.16 6.77 -1.41
C LEU A 11 0.89 8.17 -0.84
N GLY A 12 0.70 8.24 0.45
CA GLY A 12 0.20 9.41 1.14
C GLY A 12 -1.28 9.33 1.47
N SER A 13 -1.75 10.33 2.19
CA SER A 13 -3.12 10.44 2.67
C SER A 13 -3.46 11.92 2.90
N PRO A 14 -4.74 12.30 3.09
CA PRO A 14 -5.07 13.65 3.51
C PRO A 14 -4.36 14.03 4.82
N GLU A 15 -3.81 15.23 4.88
CA GLU A 15 -3.06 15.74 6.04
C GLU A 15 -3.96 16.04 7.25
N GLN A 16 -5.24 16.32 6.98
CA GLN A 16 -6.24 16.68 7.98
C GLN A 16 -7.59 16.07 7.63
N LEU A 17 -8.40 15.81 8.63
CA LEU A 17 -9.75 15.31 8.49
C LEU A 17 -10.71 16.41 8.04
N SER A 18 -10.55 16.89 6.82
CA SER A 18 -11.36 17.95 6.23
C SER A 18 -11.61 17.73 4.74
N VAL A 19 -12.77 18.21 4.25
CA VAL A 19 -13.09 18.15 2.80
C VAL A 19 -12.03 18.85 1.96
N ALA A 20 -11.44 19.93 2.45
CA ALA A 20 -10.42 20.69 1.74
C ALA A 20 -9.11 19.88 1.61
N ALA A 21 -8.65 19.26 2.69
CA ALA A 21 -7.44 18.41 2.67
C ALA A 21 -7.64 17.17 1.80
N ILE A 22 -8.80 16.52 1.89
CA ILE A 22 -9.14 15.36 1.04
C ILE A 22 -9.17 15.77 -0.44
N ARG A 23 -9.77 16.93 -0.76
CA ARG A 23 -9.79 17.46 -2.13
C ARG A 23 -8.39 17.77 -2.65
N LYS A 24 -7.53 18.35 -1.81
CA LYS A 24 -6.11 18.63 -2.15
C LYS A 24 -5.37 17.34 -2.46
N PHE A 25 -5.49 16.33 -1.60
CA PHE A 25 -4.90 15.01 -1.79
C PHE A 25 -5.40 14.35 -3.08
N LEU A 26 -6.73 14.22 -3.26
CA LEU A 26 -7.32 13.62 -4.46
C LEU A 26 -6.91 14.34 -5.75
N ARG A 27 -6.81 15.68 -5.71
CA ARG A 27 -6.34 16.45 -6.87
C ARG A 27 -4.92 16.05 -7.26
N SER A 28 -4.00 15.96 -6.31
CA SER A 28 -2.62 15.55 -6.55
C SER A 28 -2.57 14.13 -7.10
N PHE A 29 -3.20 13.19 -6.42
CA PHE A 29 -3.24 11.77 -6.75
C PHE A 29 -3.86 11.50 -8.14
N LEU A 30 -5.06 12.02 -8.41
CA LEU A 30 -5.79 11.76 -9.65
C LEU A 30 -5.33 12.62 -10.85
N SER A 31 -4.40 13.56 -10.63
CA SER A 31 -3.75 14.30 -11.73
C SER A 31 -2.51 13.59 -12.27
N ASP A 32 -2.04 12.54 -11.59
CA ASP A 32 -0.91 11.75 -12.05
C ASP A 32 -1.33 10.85 -13.22
N GLN A 33 -0.59 10.91 -14.33
CA GLN A 33 -0.87 10.11 -15.52
C GLN A 33 -0.58 8.63 -15.33
N ARG A 34 0.27 8.26 -14.35
CA ARG A 34 0.47 6.87 -13.96
C ARG A 34 -0.77 6.28 -13.28
N VAL A 35 -1.55 7.12 -12.58
CA VAL A 35 -2.78 6.72 -11.88
C VAL A 35 -3.98 6.77 -12.82
N VAL A 36 -4.08 7.85 -13.62
CA VAL A 36 -5.18 8.03 -14.58
C VAL A 36 -4.58 8.32 -15.96
N GLY A 37 -4.48 7.30 -16.79
CA GLY A 37 -3.85 7.34 -18.12
C GLY A 37 -4.68 8.07 -19.19
N LEU A 38 -5.62 8.94 -18.81
CA LEU A 38 -6.41 9.72 -19.78
C LEU A 38 -5.71 11.02 -20.14
N PRO A 39 -5.86 11.51 -21.41
CA PRO A 39 -5.38 12.82 -21.80
C PRO A 39 -5.91 13.92 -20.87
N ARG A 40 -5.04 14.81 -20.40
CA ARG A 40 -5.37 15.86 -19.40
C ARG A 40 -6.55 16.73 -19.83
N LEU A 41 -6.65 17.07 -21.12
CA LEU A 41 -7.76 17.88 -21.66
C LEU A 41 -9.13 17.22 -21.47
N LEU A 42 -9.21 15.89 -21.53
CA LEU A 42 -10.44 15.14 -21.31
C LEU A 42 -10.68 14.88 -19.82
N TRP A 43 -9.60 14.60 -19.08
CA TRP A 43 -9.70 14.22 -17.69
C TRP A 43 -9.97 15.38 -16.74
N TYR A 44 -9.31 16.53 -16.90
CA TYR A 44 -9.42 17.64 -15.94
C TYR A 44 -10.83 18.21 -15.79
N PRO A 45 -11.65 18.40 -16.84
CA PRO A 45 -13.05 18.79 -16.66
C PRO A 45 -13.84 17.81 -15.78
N ILE A 46 -13.62 16.51 -15.96
CA ILE A 46 -14.26 15.45 -15.14
C ILE A 46 -13.73 15.48 -13.70
N LEU A 47 -12.42 15.56 -13.55
CA LEU A 47 -11.77 15.60 -12.24
C LEU A 47 -12.27 16.80 -11.41
N TYR A 48 -12.16 18.01 -11.96
CA TYR A 48 -12.48 19.24 -11.22
C TYR A 48 -13.99 19.50 -11.11
N GLY A 49 -14.77 19.18 -12.16
CA GLY A 49 -16.22 19.44 -12.19
C GLY A 49 -17.07 18.40 -11.48
N ILE A 50 -16.62 17.15 -11.43
CA ILE A 50 -17.43 16.03 -10.92
C ILE A 50 -16.72 15.30 -9.77
N ILE A 51 -15.52 14.77 -10.01
CA ILE A 51 -14.88 13.84 -9.07
C ILE A 51 -14.54 14.52 -7.75
N LEU A 52 -13.80 15.62 -7.80
CA LEU A 52 -13.36 16.31 -6.58
C LEU A 52 -14.52 16.84 -5.73
N PRO A 53 -15.57 17.48 -6.29
CA PRO A 53 -16.70 17.95 -5.49
C PRO A 53 -17.47 16.83 -4.79
N LEU A 54 -17.71 15.71 -5.49
CA LEU A 54 -18.55 14.62 -4.97
C LEU A 54 -17.76 13.68 -4.06
N ARG A 55 -16.58 13.23 -4.50
CA ARG A 55 -15.79 12.24 -3.75
C ARG A 55 -15.19 12.80 -2.47
N SER A 56 -14.76 14.08 -2.44
CA SER A 56 -14.15 14.63 -1.24
C SER A 56 -15.08 14.60 -0.02
N LYS A 57 -16.38 14.89 -0.21
CA LYS A 57 -17.37 14.81 0.86
C LYS A 57 -17.63 13.37 1.30
N LYS A 58 -17.77 12.45 0.33
CA LYS A 58 -18.01 11.03 0.62
C LYS A 58 -16.83 10.40 1.35
N LEU A 59 -15.61 10.71 0.94
CA LEU A 59 -14.40 10.18 1.58
C LEU A 59 -14.17 10.75 2.98
N LEU A 60 -14.62 11.97 3.29
CA LEU A 60 -14.52 12.51 4.64
C LEU A 60 -15.18 11.56 5.65
N HIS A 61 -16.39 11.09 5.35
CA HIS A 61 -17.10 10.16 6.24
C HIS A 61 -16.36 8.84 6.44
N LYS A 62 -15.74 8.32 5.36
CA LYS A 62 -14.94 7.11 5.42
C LYS A 62 -13.67 7.30 6.26
N TYR A 63 -12.95 8.41 6.05
CA TYR A 63 -11.77 8.74 6.85
C TYR A 63 -12.11 8.96 8.34
N GLN A 64 -13.28 9.50 8.67
CA GLN A 64 -13.73 9.64 10.05
C GLN A 64 -13.76 8.33 10.82
N GLN A 65 -14.07 7.23 10.15
CA GLN A 65 -14.20 5.90 10.77
C GLN A 65 -12.86 5.25 11.11
N ILE A 66 -11.78 5.70 10.46
CA ILE A 66 -10.44 5.09 10.59
C ILE A 66 -9.38 6.09 11.10
N TRP A 67 -9.76 7.36 11.32
CA TRP A 67 -8.83 8.38 11.77
C TRP A 67 -8.32 8.07 13.17
N LEU A 68 -7.00 8.14 13.36
CA LEU A 68 -6.40 7.78 14.64
C LEU A 68 -6.61 8.88 15.70
N GLU A 69 -6.58 8.50 16.97
CA GLU A 69 -6.76 9.41 18.11
C GLU A 69 -5.70 10.54 18.17
N ASN A 70 -4.52 10.30 17.60
CA ASN A 70 -3.45 11.30 17.47
C ASN A 70 -3.66 12.27 16.30
N ASP A 71 -4.89 12.38 15.79
CA ASP A 71 -5.29 13.25 14.68
C ASP A 71 -4.49 13.01 13.38
N CYS A 72 -4.28 11.76 13.02
CA CYS A 72 -3.50 11.36 11.86
C CYS A 72 -4.18 10.23 11.06
N ALA A 73 -4.00 10.23 9.73
CA ALA A 73 -4.37 9.09 8.90
C ALA A 73 -3.46 7.88 9.20
N PRO A 74 -3.98 6.64 9.30
CA PRO A 74 -3.20 5.45 9.62
C PRO A 74 -1.96 5.28 8.73
N LEU A 75 -2.09 5.41 7.42
CA LEU A 75 -0.98 5.28 6.47
C LEU A 75 0.16 6.26 6.75
N ILE A 76 -0.15 7.52 7.10
CA ILE A 76 0.86 8.53 7.46
C ILE A 76 1.55 8.13 8.77
N HIS A 77 0.77 7.77 9.78
CA HIS A 77 1.27 7.36 11.09
C HIS A 77 2.25 6.18 10.97
N TYR A 78 1.79 5.09 10.36
CA TYR A 78 2.60 3.88 10.25
C TYR A 78 3.85 4.08 9.38
N THR A 79 3.76 4.84 8.29
CA THR A 79 4.95 5.14 7.47
C THR A 79 6.03 5.90 8.26
N LYS A 80 5.62 6.86 9.10
CA LYS A 80 6.55 7.60 9.99
C LYS A 80 7.18 6.69 11.03
N GLU A 81 6.38 5.83 11.65
CA GLU A 81 6.86 4.87 12.65
C GLU A 81 7.79 3.80 12.02
N GLN A 82 7.50 3.33 10.82
CA GLN A 82 8.38 2.44 10.06
C GLN A 82 9.76 3.08 9.83
N ALA A 83 9.79 4.35 9.43
CA ALA A 83 11.05 5.06 9.24
C ALA A 83 11.81 5.25 10.57
N ARG A 84 11.10 5.54 11.67
CA ARG A 84 11.69 5.67 13.00
C ARG A 84 12.31 4.35 13.47
N LEU A 85 11.55 3.25 13.40
CA LEU A 85 12.02 1.92 13.82
C LEU A 85 13.18 1.42 12.96
N LEU A 86 13.13 1.63 11.66
CA LEU A 86 14.23 1.28 10.77
C LEU A 86 15.48 2.11 11.08
N GLN A 87 15.32 3.41 11.38
CA GLN A 87 16.46 4.25 11.81
C GLN A 87 17.11 3.74 13.09
N GLU A 88 16.30 3.33 14.07
CA GLU A 88 16.80 2.75 15.31
C GLU A 88 17.55 1.44 15.05
N HIS A 89 16.99 0.59 14.20
CA HIS A 89 17.63 -0.67 13.83
C HIS A 89 18.95 -0.45 13.07
N LEU A 90 19.00 0.45 12.09
CA LEU A 90 20.21 0.72 11.30
C LEU A 90 21.33 1.35 12.13
N ARG A 91 21.03 2.12 13.17
CA ARG A 91 22.04 2.67 14.09
C ARG A 91 22.86 1.59 14.80
N THR A 92 22.33 0.38 14.91
CA THR A 92 23.06 -0.74 15.51
C THR A 92 24.00 -1.45 14.51
N THR A 93 23.83 -1.21 13.21
CA THR A 93 24.54 -1.92 12.13
C THR A 93 25.31 -0.99 11.18
N ASP A 94 24.79 0.23 10.94
CA ASP A 94 25.38 1.23 10.05
C ASP A 94 25.03 2.65 10.54
N ASP A 95 25.85 3.21 11.41
CA ASP A 95 25.68 4.53 12.02
C ASP A 95 25.67 5.68 11.02
N THR A 96 26.11 5.46 9.78
CA THR A 96 26.19 6.50 8.75
C THR A 96 24.92 6.65 7.93
N ALA A 97 24.01 5.66 7.97
CA ALA A 97 22.77 5.68 7.23
C ALA A 97 21.69 6.49 7.95
N ARG A 98 21.07 7.41 7.22
CA ARG A 98 19.89 8.14 7.65
C ARG A 98 18.65 7.51 7.03
N VAL A 99 17.61 7.30 7.80
CA VAL A 99 16.29 6.89 7.31
C VAL A 99 15.36 8.10 7.28
N GLY A 100 14.72 8.28 6.13
CA GLY A 100 13.68 9.25 5.92
C GLY A 100 12.43 8.61 5.34
N TYR A 101 11.37 9.38 5.25
CA TYR A 101 10.14 8.99 4.57
C TYR A 101 9.67 10.09 3.63
N ALA A 102 8.86 9.73 2.66
CA ALA A 102 8.15 10.64 1.78
C ALA A 102 6.84 10.00 1.31
N PHE A 103 5.97 10.84 0.75
CA PHE A 103 4.74 10.39 0.11
C PHE A 103 4.74 10.77 -1.36
N CYS A 104 4.11 9.95 -2.21
CA CYS A 104 3.90 10.35 -3.61
C CYS A 104 3.03 11.59 -3.71
N TYR A 105 2.04 11.72 -2.80
CA TYR A 105 1.06 12.79 -2.82
C TYR A 105 0.81 13.33 -1.40
N GLY A 106 0.75 14.65 -1.27
CA GLY A 106 0.55 15.33 0.02
C GLY A 106 1.58 16.42 0.29
N ALA A 107 1.68 16.92 1.51
CA ALA A 107 2.62 17.99 1.88
C ALA A 107 4.06 17.49 2.04
N GLU A 108 4.22 16.29 2.57
CA GLU A 108 5.52 15.65 2.74
C GLU A 108 5.86 14.81 1.51
N ASP A 109 5.68 15.42 0.30
CA ASP A 109 5.96 14.74 -0.96
C ASP A 109 7.47 14.49 -1.17
N ILE A 110 7.78 13.61 -2.12
CA ILE A 110 9.16 13.20 -2.44
C ILE A 110 10.07 14.42 -2.65
N LYS A 111 9.60 15.42 -3.40
CA LYS A 111 10.39 16.63 -3.68
C LYS A 111 10.65 17.42 -2.41
N ALA A 112 9.61 17.68 -1.59
CA ALA A 112 9.74 18.44 -0.35
C ALA A 112 10.70 17.75 0.62
N GLN A 113 10.60 16.43 0.75
CA GLN A 113 11.48 15.67 1.63
C GLN A 113 12.92 15.60 1.13
N LEU A 114 13.16 15.42 -0.17
CA LEU A 114 14.51 15.45 -0.72
C LEU A 114 15.16 16.82 -0.55
N VAL A 115 14.42 17.93 -0.73
CA VAL A 115 14.91 19.27 -0.44
C VAL A 115 15.30 19.41 1.03
N LYS A 116 14.44 18.96 1.95
CA LYS A 116 14.69 19.00 3.40
C LYS A 116 15.95 18.21 3.76
N TYR A 117 16.06 16.93 3.36
CA TYR A 117 17.21 16.10 3.71
C TYR A 117 18.51 16.58 3.07
N SER A 118 18.47 17.11 1.84
CA SER A 118 19.65 17.68 1.17
C SER A 118 20.12 18.97 1.82
N ALA A 119 19.22 19.77 2.39
CA ALA A 119 19.57 21.00 3.11
C ALA A 119 20.25 20.73 4.46
N GLU A 120 19.91 19.61 5.10
CA GLU A 120 20.54 19.20 6.36
C GLU A 120 21.96 18.63 6.12
N GLN A 121 22.11 17.77 5.11
CA GLN A 121 23.39 17.22 4.70
C GLN A 121 23.33 16.75 3.25
N ALA A 122 24.39 16.97 2.47
CA ALA A 122 24.49 16.51 1.09
C ALA A 122 24.33 14.96 1.01
N ILE A 123 23.46 14.51 0.10
CA ILE A 123 23.20 13.09 -0.11
C ILE A 123 24.22 12.54 -1.11
N SER A 124 25.03 11.56 -0.70
CA SER A 124 25.97 10.85 -1.58
C SER A 124 25.41 9.55 -2.14
N GLU A 125 24.54 8.88 -1.38
CA GLU A 125 23.82 7.69 -1.81
C GLU A 125 22.35 7.80 -1.38
N LEU A 126 21.43 7.54 -2.29
CA LEU A 126 19.98 7.50 -2.06
C LEU A 126 19.47 6.09 -2.32
N VAL A 127 18.97 5.42 -1.28
CA VAL A 127 18.25 4.15 -1.40
C VAL A 127 16.77 4.42 -1.30
N VAL A 128 16.04 4.23 -2.39
CA VAL A 128 14.58 4.44 -2.45
C VAL A 128 13.87 3.11 -2.26
N VAL A 129 12.98 3.07 -1.27
CA VAL A 129 12.19 1.88 -0.93
C VAL A 129 10.71 2.25 -1.04
N PRO A 130 10.09 2.03 -2.21
CA PRO A 130 8.64 2.10 -2.32
C PRO A 130 7.99 1.05 -1.41
N LEU A 131 7.07 1.48 -0.55
CA LEU A 131 6.38 0.61 0.40
C LEU A 131 5.19 -0.14 -0.26
N TYR A 132 5.45 -0.63 -1.48
CA TYR A 132 4.56 -1.47 -2.26
C TYR A 132 5.29 -2.77 -2.56
N PRO A 133 4.91 -3.88 -1.91
CA PRO A 133 5.61 -5.16 -2.10
C PRO A 133 5.61 -5.63 -3.55
N GLN A 134 4.45 -5.51 -4.21
CA GLN A 134 4.29 -5.84 -5.63
C GLN A 134 4.50 -4.59 -6.49
N TYR A 135 5.31 -4.73 -7.53
CA TYR A 135 5.50 -3.66 -8.51
C TYR A 135 4.18 -3.34 -9.23
N SER A 136 3.94 -2.05 -9.47
CA SER A 136 2.96 -1.58 -10.45
C SER A 136 3.43 -0.28 -11.10
N SER A 137 3.02 -0.09 -12.34
CA SER A 137 3.24 1.16 -13.07
C SER A 137 2.56 2.35 -12.41
N SER A 138 1.47 2.13 -11.66
CA SER A 138 0.71 3.18 -10.97
C SER A 138 1.25 3.53 -9.58
N THR A 139 2.15 2.73 -9.02
CA THR A 139 2.74 2.91 -7.69
C THR A 139 4.26 3.04 -7.77
N THR A 140 4.98 1.94 -7.91
CA THR A 140 6.45 1.92 -7.92
C THR A 140 7.04 2.77 -9.04
N ALA A 141 6.50 2.70 -10.27
CA ALA A 141 6.99 3.54 -11.35
C ALA A 141 6.64 5.03 -11.16
N ALA A 142 5.52 5.36 -10.48
CA ALA A 142 5.22 6.75 -10.13
C ALA A 142 6.26 7.33 -9.15
N VAL A 143 6.74 6.54 -8.19
CA VAL A 143 7.87 6.92 -7.31
C VAL A 143 9.12 7.17 -8.13
N PHE A 144 9.47 6.24 -9.04
CA PHE A 144 10.64 6.36 -9.91
C PHE A 144 10.59 7.65 -10.75
N ASP A 145 9.46 7.94 -11.37
CA ASP A 145 9.26 9.15 -12.18
C ASP A 145 9.49 10.43 -11.35
N GLN A 146 8.98 10.48 -10.12
CA GLN A 146 9.13 11.64 -9.23
C GLN A 146 10.58 11.83 -8.78
N ILE A 147 11.29 10.77 -8.42
CA ILE A 147 12.73 10.81 -8.08
C ILE A 147 13.54 11.28 -9.31
N SER A 148 13.29 10.68 -10.48
CA SER A 148 13.96 11.05 -11.73
C SER A 148 13.72 12.51 -12.08
N HIS A 149 12.47 12.97 -11.98
CA HIS A 149 12.12 14.37 -12.28
C HIS A 149 12.80 15.36 -11.33
N TYR A 150 12.94 15.02 -10.04
CA TYR A 150 13.64 15.85 -9.08
C TYR A 150 15.12 16.03 -9.50
N TYR A 151 15.81 14.95 -9.86
CA TYR A 151 17.23 15.00 -10.20
C TYR A 151 17.53 15.47 -11.62
N GLN A 152 16.57 15.48 -12.56
CA GLN A 152 16.78 16.01 -13.91
C GLN A 152 17.28 17.45 -13.95
N LYS A 153 17.01 18.24 -12.91
CA LYS A 153 17.42 19.64 -12.79
C LYS A 153 18.64 19.86 -11.88
N SER A 154 19.21 18.78 -11.37
CA SER A 154 20.36 18.83 -10.43
C SER A 154 21.66 18.64 -11.18
N TYR A 155 22.66 19.49 -10.89
CA TYR A 155 24.02 19.30 -11.41
C TYR A 155 24.77 18.14 -10.75
N SER A 156 24.37 17.78 -9.52
CA SER A 156 24.93 16.63 -8.78
C SER A 156 23.82 15.64 -8.49
N VAL A 157 24.02 14.39 -8.92
CA VAL A 157 23.09 13.28 -8.69
C VAL A 157 23.82 12.27 -7.79
N PRO A 158 23.24 11.87 -6.66
CA PRO A 158 23.81 10.83 -5.80
C PRO A 158 23.78 9.48 -6.51
N LYS A 159 24.53 8.50 -5.99
CA LYS A 159 24.29 7.10 -6.37
C LYS A 159 22.86 6.72 -5.94
N ILE A 160 22.02 6.31 -6.89
CA ILE A 160 20.63 5.92 -6.62
C ILE A 160 20.52 4.40 -6.70
N LYS A 161 20.00 3.79 -5.62
CA LYS A 161 19.59 2.41 -5.51
C LYS A 161 18.08 2.41 -5.37
N PHE A 162 17.35 1.69 -6.21
CA PHE A 162 15.90 1.70 -6.24
C PHE A 162 15.38 0.27 -6.06
N ILE A 163 14.61 0.03 -5.01
CA ILE A 163 13.97 -1.26 -4.76
C ILE A 163 12.69 -1.34 -5.59
N ASN A 164 12.66 -2.23 -6.56
CA ASN A 164 11.57 -2.32 -7.51
C ASN A 164 10.38 -3.13 -6.98
N SER A 165 10.65 -4.23 -6.28
CA SER A 165 9.65 -5.14 -5.71
C SER A 165 10.29 -5.96 -4.59
N PHE A 166 9.47 -6.50 -3.69
CA PHE A 166 9.84 -7.50 -2.70
C PHE A 166 8.68 -8.50 -2.46
N ALA A 167 7.89 -8.71 -3.51
CA ALA A 167 6.67 -9.52 -3.51
C ALA A 167 6.91 -10.99 -3.13
N ASP A 168 8.08 -11.52 -3.46
CA ASP A 168 8.52 -12.91 -3.23
C ASP A 168 9.62 -13.04 -2.17
N HIS A 169 10.00 -11.93 -1.54
CA HIS A 169 11.07 -11.94 -0.55
C HIS A 169 10.71 -12.82 0.64
N SER A 170 11.55 -13.83 0.94
CA SER A 170 11.25 -14.89 1.92
C SER A 170 10.88 -14.36 3.31
N LEU A 171 11.57 -13.33 3.82
CA LEU A 171 11.24 -12.72 5.11
C LEU A 171 9.90 -11.97 5.06
N TYR A 172 9.54 -11.38 3.92
CA TYR A 172 8.23 -10.74 3.77
C TYR A 172 7.09 -11.76 3.81
N ILE A 173 7.23 -12.87 3.06
CA ILE A 173 6.27 -13.97 3.09
C ILE A 173 6.16 -14.57 4.49
N GLN A 174 7.30 -14.76 5.18
CA GLN A 174 7.31 -15.28 6.54
C GLN A 174 6.62 -14.32 7.53
N ALA A 175 6.85 -13.02 7.42
CA ALA A 175 6.18 -12.01 8.25
C ALA A 175 4.66 -12.03 8.06
N LEU A 176 4.18 -12.14 6.80
CA LEU A 176 2.74 -12.30 6.52
C LEU A 176 2.18 -13.60 7.11
N ALA A 177 2.90 -14.71 6.95
CA ALA A 177 2.48 -16.00 7.50
C ALA A 177 2.41 -15.98 9.03
N ASN A 178 3.38 -15.35 9.69
CA ASN A 178 3.37 -15.18 11.15
C ASN A 178 2.16 -14.34 11.60
N GLN A 179 1.88 -13.24 10.92
CA GLN A 179 0.71 -12.39 11.19
C GLN A 179 -0.60 -13.19 11.13
N VAL A 180 -0.75 -14.05 10.13
CA VAL A 180 -1.92 -14.95 10.00
C VAL A 180 -1.96 -15.96 11.14
N ARG A 181 -0.82 -16.60 11.47
CA ARG A 181 -0.76 -17.59 12.57
C ARG A 181 -1.08 -16.97 13.94
N GLU A 182 -0.56 -15.79 14.21
CA GLU A 182 -0.85 -15.05 15.45
C GLU A 182 -2.32 -14.67 15.55
N HIS A 183 -2.91 -14.24 14.42
CA HIS A 183 -4.35 -13.99 14.35
C HIS A 183 -5.15 -15.25 14.66
N TRP A 184 -4.79 -16.38 14.05
CA TRP A 184 -5.46 -17.66 14.28
C TRP A 184 -5.25 -18.21 15.69
N ALA A 185 -4.08 -18.02 16.28
CA ALA A 185 -3.81 -18.41 17.65
C ALA A 185 -4.71 -17.64 18.64
N SER A 186 -5.00 -16.37 18.36
CA SER A 186 -5.80 -15.51 19.22
C SER A 186 -7.31 -15.65 19.02
N ASN A 187 -7.76 -15.92 17.79
CA ASN A 187 -9.17 -15.86 17.39
C ASN A 187 -9.74 -17.21 16.88
N GLY A 188 -8.91 -18.26 16.82
CA GLY A 188 -9.21 -19.48 16.08
C GLY A 188 -9.06 -19.30 14.56
N ARG A 189 -8.94 -20.39 13.82
CA ARG A 189 -8.83 -20.34 12.36
C ARG A 189 -10.22 -20.17 11.73
N GLY A 190 -10.35 -19.25 10.76
CA GLY A 190 -11.54 -19.13 9.94
C GLY A 190 -11.69 -20.29 8.95
N ASP A 191 -12.90 -20.49 8.44
CA ASP A 191 -13.19 -21.54 7.47
C ASP A 191 -12.48 -21.29 6.13
N ARG A 192 -12.19 -20.04 5.81
CA ARG A 192 -11.46 -19.64 4.60
C ARG A 192 -10.57 -18.42 4.90
N LEU A 193 -9.40 -18.40 4.23
CA LEU A 193 -8.54 -17.23 4.15
C LEU A 193 -8.78 -16.53 2.81
N VAL A 194 -9.13 -15.26 2.82
CA VAL A 194 -9.21 -14.40 1.63
C VAL A 194 -7.98 -13.52 1.57
N VAL A 195 -7.22 -13.63 0.50
CA VAL A 195 -6.01 -12.84 0.23
C VAL A 195 -6.37 -11.80 -0.81
N SER A 196 -6.59 -10.56 -0.36
CA SER A 196 -7.11 -9.47 -1.19
C SER A 196 -6.01 -8.47 -1.55
N PHE A 197 -5.88 -8.17 -2.83
CA PHE A 197 -4.98 -7.14 -3.35
C PHE A 197 -5.80 -5.98 -3.94
N HIS A 198 -5.19 -4.80 -4.11
CA HIS A 198 -5.84 -3.73 -4.85
C HIS A 198 -5.98 -4.14 -6.32
N SER A 199 -7.15 -3.94 -6.92
CA SER A 199 -7.35 -4.25 -8.32
C SER A 199 -6.67 -3.21 -9.24
N LEU A 200 -6.39 -3.61 -10.47
CA LEU A 200 -5.91 -2.73 -11.54
C LEU A 200 -6.85 -2.81 -12.76
N PRO A 201 -6.94 -1.75 -13.57
CA PRO A 201 -7.53 -1.84 -14.91
C PRO A 201 -6.80 -2.90 -15.75
N VAL A 202 -7.53 -3.81 -16.38
CA VAL A 202 -7.00 -4.89 -17.24
C VAL A 202 -6.03 -4.33 -18.29
N LYS A 203 -6.33 -3.15 -18.83
CA LYS A 203 -5.47 -2.47 -19.80
C LYS A 203 -4.03 -2.21 -19.31
N LEU A 204 -3.79 -2.01 -18.01
CA LEU A 204 -2.42 -1.85 -17.51
C LEU A 204 -1.66 -3.17 -17.60
N VAL A 205 -2.32 -4.29 -17.26
CA VAL A 205 -1.74 -5.63 -17.39
C VAL A 205 -1.43 -5.96 -18.86
N GLU A 206 -2.35 -5.67 -19.76
CA GLU A 206 -2.15 -5.83 -21.22
C GLU A 206 -0.98 -5.00 -21.75
N ASN A 207 -0.70 -3.86 -21.12
CA ASN A 207 0.43 -2.99 -21.43
C ASN A 207 1.75 -3.41 -20.75
N GLY A 208 1.77 -4.54 -20.05
CA GLY A 208 2.98 -5.13 -19.45
C GLY A 208 3.22 -4.78 -17.98
N ASP A 209 2.20 -4.34 -17.23
CA ASP A 209 2.31 -4.20 -15.77
C ASP A 209 2.36 -5.58 -15.11
N SER A 210 3.43 -5.91 -14.39
CA SER A 210 3.67 -7.21 -13.75
C SER A 210 2.89 -7.43 -12.45
N TYR A 211 2.14 -6.43 -11.99
CA TYR A 211 1.49 -6.44 -10.67
C TYR A 211 0.70 -7.70 -10.37
N VAL A 212 -0.13 -8.13 -11.32
CA VAL A 212 -1.01 -9.29 -11.12
C VAL A 212 -0.21 -10.59 -10.95
N GLU A 213 0.87 -10.73 -11.70
CA GLU A 213 1.75 -11.91 -11.59
C GLU A 213 2.48 -11.91 -10.24
N GLU A 214 2.93 -10.75 -9.78
CA GLU A 214 3.55 -10.61 -8.46
C GLU A 214 2.54 -10.84 -7.32
N CYS A 215 1.29 -10.41 -7.45
CA CYS A 215 0.22 -10.74 -6.50
C CYS A 215 -0.04 -12.24 -6.42
N LYS A 216 -0.11 -12.92 -7.57
CA LYS A 216 -0.27 -14.38 -7.64
C LYS A 216 0.91 -15.10 -6.98
N LEU A 217 2.13 -14.63 -7.23
CA LEU A 217 3.33 -15.20 -6.63
C LEU A 217 3.32 -15.03 -5.10
N THR A 218 3.02 -13.82 -4.59
CA THR A 218 2.88 -13.60 -3.14
C THR A 218 1.80 -14.50 -2.54
N TYR A 219 0.65 -14.65 -3.20
CA TYR A 219 -0.44 -15.52 -2.78
C TYR A 219 0.00 -16.98 -2.69
N GLN A 220 0.66 -17.49 -3.72
CA GLN A 220 1.13 -18.89 -3.77
C GLN A 220 2.15 -19.16 -2.67
N LEU A 221 3.13 -18.28 -2.49
CA LEU A 221 4.16 -18.41 -1.46
C LEU A 221 3.56 -18.30 -0.04
N LEU A 222 2.56 -17.44 0.16
CA LEU A 222 1.85 -17.35 1.44
C LEU A 222 1.05 -18.61 1.74
N CYS A 223 0.33 -19.16 0.75
CA CYS A 223 -0.36 -20.44 0.90
C CYS A 223 0.63 -21.57 1.24
N GLN A 224 1.76 -21.65 0.55
CA GLN A 224 2.82 -22.62 0.85
C GLN A 224 3.35 -22.46 2.29
N ALA A 225 3.64 -21.23 2.72
CA ALA A 225 4.13 -20.96 4.06
C ALA A 225 3.13 -21.30 5.16
N LEU A 226 1.83 -21.22 4.86
CA LEU A 226 0.72 -21.55 5.78
C LEU A 226 0.23 -22.99 5.64
N GLU A 227 0.79 -23.78 4.71
CA GLU A 227 0.35 -25.13 4.38
C GLU A 227 -1.14 -25.20 4.00
N LEU A 228 -1.61 -24.21 3.22
CA LEU A 228 -2.98 -24.11 2.73
C LEU A 228 -3.07 -24.61 1.29
N GLU A 229 -4.18 -25.31 0.98
CA GLU A 229 -4.52 -25.65 -0.39
C GLU A 229 -5.09 -24.41 -1.12
N PRO A 230 -4.37 -23.88 -2.14
CA PRO A 230 -4.84 -22.74 -2.92
C PRO A 230 -6.20 -23.03 -3.56
N GLU A 231 -7.06 -22.00 -3.64
CA GLU A 231 -8.42 -22.03 -4.16
C GLU A 231 -9.41 -22.94 -3.41
N VAL A 232 -8.95 -23.75 -2.46
CA VAL A 232 -9.80 -24.56 -1.56
C VAL A 232 -9.89 -23.87 -0.20
N GLU A 233 -8.79 -23.74 0.51
CA GLU A 233 -8.71 -23.15 1.86
C GLU A 233 -8.42 -21.64 1.83
N ALA A 234 -7.77 -21.17 0.78
CA ALA A 234 -7.49 -19.76 0.53
C ALA A 234 -8.08 -19.29 -0.82
N LYS A 235 -8.43 -18.00 -0.92
CA LYS A 235 -8.96 -17.38 -2.15
C LYS A 235 -8.19 -16.13 -2.49
N LEU A 236 -7.65 -16.05 -3.71
CA LEU A 236 -7.09 -14.83 -4.28
C LEU A 236 -8.20 -13.96 -4.84
N CYS A 237 -8.22 -12.67 -4.47
CA CYS A 237 -9.17 -11.72 -5.02
C CYS A 237 -8.61 -10.29 -5.05
N PHE A 238 -9.37 -9.37 -5.67
CA PHE A 238 -8.94 -8.01 -5.92
C PHE A 238 -10.03 -7.01 -5.53
N GLN A 239 -9.66 -5.99 -4.74
CA GLN A 239 -10.56 -4.98 -4.18
C GLN A 239 -10.48 -3.63 -4.90
N SER A 240 -11.30 -2.67 -4.49
CA SER A 240 -11.20 -1.23 -4.85
C SER A 240 -11.46 -0.91 -6.32
N LYS A 241 -12.36 -1.62 -6.98
CA LYS A 241 -12.78 -1.30 -8.35
C LYS A 241 -13.39 0.09 -8.46
N PHE A 242 -12.98 0.83 -9.47
CA PHE A 242 -13.48 2.18 -9.68
C PHE A 242 -13.84 2.48 -11.15
N GLY A 243 -15.01 3.13 -11.34
CA GLY A 243 -15.45 3.58 -12.66
C GLY A 243 -15.96 2.45 -13.55
N ARG A 244 -15.90 2.66 -14.89
CA ARG A 244 -16.48 1.77 -15.91
C ARG A 244 -15.47 0.90 -16.64
N ALA A 245 -14.19 1.06 -16.35
CA ALA A 245 -13.16 0.23 -16.96
C ALA A 245 -13.32 -1.23 -16.54
N GLU A 246 -12.78 -2.13 -17.32
CA GLU A 246 -12.61 -3.52 -16.91
C GLU A 246 -11.44 -3.62 -15.94
N TRP A 247 -11.69 -4.27 -14.81
CA TRP A 247 -10.72 -4.43 -13.71
C TRP A 247 -10.37 -5.90 -13.49
N VAL A 248 -9.15 -6.15 -13.07
CA VAL A 248 -8.68 -7.49 -12.71
C VAL A 248 -9.57 -8.09 -11.61
N GLY A 249 -9.86 -9.37 -11.72
CA GLY A 249 -10.69 -10.13 -10.76
C GLY A 249 -10.09 -11.48 -10.40
N PRO A 250 -10.83 -12.26 -9.59
CA PRO A 250 -12.17 -12.02 -9.09
C PRO A 250 -12.25 -10.86 -8.09
N ALA A 251 -13.40 -10.17 -8.02
CA ALA A 251 -13.58 -9.08 -7.09
C ALA A 251 -13.77 -9.57 -5.66
N THR A 252 -13.20 -8.88 -4.67
CA THR A 252 -13.29 -9.26 -3.25
C THR A 252 -14.72 -9.32 -2.76
N ASP A 253 -15.54 -8.32 -3.07
CA ASP A 253 -16.97 -8.27 -2.72
C ASP A 253 -17.77 -9.42 -3.35
N ALA A 254 -17.50 -9.75 -4.61
CA ALA A 254 -18.12 -10.89 -5.30
C ALA A 254 -17.67 -12.22 -4.70
N THR A 255 -16.39 -12.38 -4.38
CA THR A 255 -15.86 -13.58 -3.72
C THR A 255 -16.50 -13.80 -2.35
N LEU A 256 -16.57 -12.75 -1.54
CA LEU A 256 -17.22 -12.81 -0.22
C LEU A 256 -18.71 -13.15 -0.32
N ASN A 257 -19.41 -12.61 -1.31
CA ASN A 257 -20.81 -12.97 -1.56
C ASN A 257 -20.99 -14.47 -1.89
N VAL A 258 -20.11 -15.02 -2.74
CA VAL A 258 -20.12 -16.45 -3.08
C VAL A 258 -19.84 -17.32 -1.84
N LEU A 259 -18.86 -16.93 -1.00
CA LEU A 259 -18.54 -17.65 0.23
C LEU A 259 -19.71 -17.63 1.23
N ALA A 260 -20.38 -16.49 1.40
CA ALA A 260 -21.54 -16.39 2.25
C ALA A 260 -22.70 -17.27 1.76
N MET A 261 -22.97 -17.29 0.44
CA MET A 261 -23.99 -18.15 -0.17
C MET A 261 -23.64 -19.65 -0.08
N ALA A 262 -22.36 -20.00 0.03
CA ALA A 262 -21.88 -21.37 0.25
C ALA A 262 -21.84 -21.74 1.74
N GLU A 263 -22.50 -20.94 2.60
CA GLU A 263 -22.61 -21.16 4.06
C GLU A 263 -21.28 -21.23 4.79
N ILE A 264 -20.21 -20.63 4.22
CA ILE A 264 -18.94 -20.45 4.93
C ILE A 264 -19.19 -19.47 6.10
N ALA A 265 -19.01 -19.93 7.32
CA ALA A 265 -19.41 -19.16 8.49
C ALA A 265 -18.43 -18.02 8.81
N THR A 266 -17.13 -18.30 8.81
CA THR A 266 -16.08 -17.36 9.22
C THR A 266 -15.01 -17.23 8.15
N VAL A 267 -14.73 -16.00 7.74
CA VAL A 267 -13.69 -15.67 6.77
C VAL A 267 -12.65 -14.76 7.40
N ASP A 268 -11.38 -15.13 7.30
CA ASP A 268 -10.25 -14.24 7.61
C ASP A 268 -9.79 -13.55 6.33
N VAL A 269 -9.52 -12.25 6.39
CA VAL A 269 -9.07 -11.46 5.23
C VAL A 269 -7.74 -10.79 5.52
N ILE A 270 -6.74 -11.02 4.66
CA ILE A 270 -5.44 -10.35 4.69
C ILE A 270 -5.20 -9.59 3.38
N CYS A 271 -4.49 -8.45 3.45
CA CYS A 271 -4.22 -7.57 2.32
C CYS A 271 -2.72 -7.39 2.06
N PRO A 272 -2.01 -8.39 1.44
CA PRO A 272 -0.54 -8.32 1.31
C PRO A 272 -0.02 -7.27 0.34
N GLY A 273 -0.87 -6.59 -0.40
CA GLY A 273 -0.48 -5.43 -1.23
C GLY A 273 -0.21 -4.16 -0.42
N PHE A 274 -0.50 -4.17 0.88
CA PHE A 274 -0.36 -3.04 1.79
C PHE A 274 0.52 -3.41 2.98
N VAL A 275 1.61 -2.68 3.19
CA VAL A 275 2.45 -2.84 4.39
C VAL A 275 1.94 -2.02 5.57
N SER A 276 1.10 -1.02 5.31
CA SER A 276 0.48 -0.14 6.30
C SER A 276 -1.02 -0.11 6.14
N ASP A 277 -1.75 -0.17 7.24
CA ASP A 277 -3.19 0.03 7.24
C ASP A 277 -3.57 1.39 6.68
N CYS A 278 -4.64 1.41 5.89
CA CYS A 278 -5.10 2.56 5.13
C CYS A 278 -6.63 2.51 4.94
N LEU A 279 -7.15 3.38 4.09
CA LEU A 279 -8.58 3.43 3.78
C LEU A 279 -9.07 2.11 3.17
N GLU A 280 -8.26 1.54 2.28
CA GLU A 280 -8.57 0.32 1.53
C GLU A 280 -8.57 -0.93 2.41
N THR A 281 -7.89 -0.92 3.56
CA THR A 281 -7.87 -2.05 4.50
C THR A 281 -8.89 -1.87 5.62
N LEU A 282 -8.84 -0.76 6.35
CA LEU A 282 -9.66 -0.56 7.54
C LEU A 282 -11.11 -0.22 7.19
N GLU A 283 -11.35 0.63 6.19
CA GLU A 283 -12.72 1.02 5.85
C GLU A 283 -13.33 0.06 4.82
N GLU A 284 -12.63 -0.26 3.73
CA GLU A 284 -13.20 -1.10 2.68
C GLU A 284 -13.32 -2.57 3.12
N ILE A 285 -12.27 -3.16 3.73
CA ILE A 285 -12.30 -4.58 4.15
C ILE A 285 -12.94 -4.74 5.52
N ALA A 286 -12.36 -4.07 6.55
CA ALA A 286 -12.77 -4.34 7.93
C ALA A 286 -14.16 -3.78 8.29
N ILE A 287 -14.69 -2.79 7.53
CA ILE A 287 -16.02 -2.25 7.73
C ILE A 287 -16.97 -2.67 6.60
N GLN A 288 -16.79 -2.15 5.36
CA GLN A 288 -17.76 -2.35 4.27
C GLN A 288 -17.91 -3.83 3.86
N ASN A 289 -16.80 -4.52 3.61
CA ASN A 289 -16.84 -5.92 3.18
C ASN A 289 -17.30 -6.84 4.33
N ARG A 290 -16.99 -6.50 5.59
CA ARG A 290 -17.54 -7.20 6.74
C ARG A 290 -19.07 -7.06 6.82
N GLU A 291 -19.59 -5.84 6.67
CA GLU A 291 -21.06 -5.58 6.65
C GLU A 291 -21.73 -6.32 5.47
N LEU A 292 -21.12 -6.26 4.29
CA LEU A 292 -21.58 -7.00 3.11
C LEU A 292 -21.67 -8.50 3.40
N TYR A 293 -20.59 -9.10 3.93
CA TYR A 293 -20.51 -10.54 4.19
C TYR A 293 -21.60 -11.00 5.17
N ILE A 294 -21.77 -10.28 6.28
CA ILE A 294 -22.82 -10.57 7.28
C ILE A 294 -24.21 -10.41 6.67
N SER A 295 -24.46 -9.35 5.88
CA SER A 295 -25.75 -9.13 5.22
C SER A 295 -26.13 -10.21 4.20
N ARG A 296 -25.14 -10.99 3.73
CA ARG A 296 -25.30 -12.09 2.77
C ARG A 296 -25.41 -13.47 3.44
N GLY A 297 -25.43 -13.54 4.77
CA GLY A 297 -25.58 -14.77 5.52
C GLY A 297 -24.30 -15.35 6.14
N GLY A 298 -23.15 -14.74 5.88
CA GLY A 298 -21.92 -15.06 6.61
C GLY A 298 -22.04 -14.67 8.08
N ARG A 299 -21.42 -15.44 8.98
CA ARG A 299 -21.48 -15.17 10.41
C ARG A 299 -20.46 -14.12 10.83
N GLU A 300 -19.22 -14.24 10.34
CA GLU A 300 -18.11 -13.41 10.76
C GLU A 300 -17.09 -13.20 9.64
N LEU A 301 -16.66 -11.94 9.44
CA LEU A 301 -15.46 -11.61 8.67
C LEU A 301 -14.49 -10.91 9.62
N ARG A 302 -13.26 -11.43 9.70
CA ARG A 302 -12.19 -10.89 10.53
C ARG A 302 -11.07 -10.38 9.63
N TYR A 303 -10.75 -9.13 9.78
CA TYR A 303 -9.64 -8.51 9.09
C TYR A 303 -8.32 -8.78 9.87
N ILE A 304 -7.30 -9.24 9.17
CA ILE A 304 -5.94 -9.39 9.69
C ILE A 304 -5.18 -8.11 9.36
N PRO A 305 -4.75 -7.32 10.35
CA PRO A 305 -4.05 -6.04 10.11
C PRO A 305 -2.82 -6.19 9.22
N CYS A 306 -2.43 -5.12 8.55
CA CYS A 306 -1.13 -5.06 7.85
C CYS A 306 0.03 -5.19 8.83
N LEU A 307 1.25 -5.40 8.32
CA LEU A 307 2.46 -5.46 9.16
C LEU A 307 2.72 -4.17 9.93
N ASN A 308 2.22 -3.03 9.43
CA ASN A 308 2.29 -1.73 10.09
C ASN A 308 3.73 -1.38 10.55
N ALA A 309 3.88 -0.93 11.78
CA ALA A 309 5.18 -0.61 12.38
C ALA A 309 5.70 -1.78 13.25
N SER A 310 5.67 -3.00 12.71
CA SER A 310 6.16 -4.18 13.41
C SER A 310 7.68 -4.32 13.33
N SER A 311 8.24 -5.05 14.30
CA SER A 311 9.66 -5.46 14.28
C SER A 311 9.96 -6.36 13.08
N GLU A 312 9.02 -7.21 12.67
CA GLU A 312 9.17 -8.09 11.52
C GLU A 312 9.31 -7.30 10.22
N LEU A 313 8.45 -6.30 9.98
CA LEU A 313 8.60 -5.43 8.81
C LEU A 313 9.92 -4.65 8.84
N THR A 314 10.38 -4.22 10.02
CA THR A 314 11.68 -3.56 10.17
C THR A 314 12.84 -4.47 9.71
N ILE A 315 12.81 -5.75 10.08
CA ILE A 315 13.80 -6.75 9.64
C ILE A 315 13.72 -6.96 8.12
N VAL A 316 12.51 -7.09 7.57
CA VAL A 316 12.30 -7.19 6.11
C VAL A 316 12.91 -5.99 5.38
N LEU A 317 12.56 -4.77 5.80
CA LEU A 317 13.05 -3.53 5.17
C LEU A 317 14.59 -3.43 5.24
N ASN A 318 15.18 -3.75 6.39
CA ASN A 318 16.64 -3.77 6.54
C ASN A 318 17.28 -4.75 5.54
N LYS A 319 16.72 -5.95 5.41
CA LYS A 319 17.28 -6.99 4.55
C LYS A 319 17.22 -6.61 3.07
N ILE A 320 16.08 -6.14 2.57
CA ILE A 320 15.94 -5.70 1.17
C ILE A 320 16.84 -4.51 0.83
N ILE A 321 17.12 -3.61 1.78
CA ILE A 321 18.05 -2.50 1.60
C ILE A 321 19.49 -2.99 1.45
N GLN A 322 19.87 -4.07 2.11
CA GLN A 322 21.20 -4.67 2.04
C GLN A 322 21.41 -5.45 0.74
N GLU A 323 20.39 -6.19 0.27
CA GLU A 323 20.46 -7.07 -0.90
C GLU A 323 20.25 -6.34 -2.23
N GLY A 324 19.36 -5.37 -2.30
CA GLY A 324 19.05 -4.58 -3.49
C GLY A 324 20.04 -3.44 -3.69
#